data_24e93369fa0317393d91b171cfc81ffb
#
_entry.id   24e93369fa0317393d91b171cfc81ffb
#
_cell.length_a   1.000
_cell.length_b   1.000
_cell.length_c   1.000
_cell.angle_alpha   90.00
_cell.angle_beta   90.00
_cell.angle_gamma   90.00
#
_symmetry.space_group_name_H-M   'P 1'
#
loop_
_entity.id
_entity.type
_entity.pdbx_description
1 polymer ?
#
loop_
_entity_poly.entity_id
_entity_poly.type
_entity_poly.pdbx_seq_one_letter_code
_entity_poly.pdbx_strand_id
1 'polypeptide(L)'
;MGTPAYVRWENHIEDASHLLGTDNAIPWANPSQGSVPIVAHLHGAQVESPSDGHPNAWFTHLNETGETYVKQDYTYHNQQSATMLWYHDHTHGITRLNLFAGLMGMYILVEGGAPSSPSASSYYNNNDEDDEEEEQELPI
;
A
#
# COMPACT_ATOMS: atom_id res chain seq x y z
N MET A 1 16.79 -13.78 -14.34
CA MET A 1 15.76 -14.10 -13.34
C MET A 1 15.75 -12.94 -12.34
N GLY A 2 14.58 -12.41 -12.01
CA GLY A 2 14.46 -11.31 -11.05
C GLY A 2 14.82 -11.75 -9.63
N THR A 3 15.24 -10.80 -8.82
CA THR A 3 15.48 -11.02 -7.38
C THR A 3 14.14 -11.03 -6.66
N PRO A 4 13.83 -12.05 -5.84
CA PRO A 4 12.60 -12.06 -5.04
C PRO A 4 12.52 -10.86 -4.09
N ALA A 5 11.34 -10.28 -3.96
CA ALA A 5 11.04 -9.28 -2.94
C ALA A 5 10.20 -9.91 -1.82
N TYR A 6 10.52 -9.56 -0.59
CA TYR A 6 9.78 -9.93 0.60
C TYR A 6 9.12 -8.68 1.16
N VAL A 7 7.80 -8.66 1.18
CA VAL A 7 7.02 -7.47 1.53
C VAL A 7 6.10 -7.82 2.70
N ARG A 8 6.20 -7.06 3.79
CA ARG A 8 5.25 -7.14 4.89
C ARG A 8 4.20 -6.06 4.72
N TRP A 9 2.96 -6.49 4.68
CA TRP A 9 1.81 -5.61 4.68
C TRP A 9 1.32 -5.37 6.12
N GLU A 10 1.15 -4.11 6.48
CA GLU A 10 0.67 -3.71 7.81
C GLU A 10 -0.56 -2.83 7.68
N ASN A 11 -1.47 -2.94 8.63
CA ASN A 11 -2.68 -2.13 8.71
C ASN A 11 -2.65 -1.30 10.00
N HIS A 12 -2.48 0.00 9.85
CA HIS A 12 -2.44 0.96 10.96
C HIS A 12 -3.67 1.89 10.97
N ILE A 13 -4.75 1.50 10.28
CA ILE A 13 -5.98 2.31 10.21
C ILE A 13 -6.78 2.08 11.49
N GLU A 14 -6.60 2.99 12.45
CA GLU A 14 -7.23 2.91 13.78
C GLU A 14 -8.65 3.47 13.82
N ASP A 15 -8.98 4.39 12.91
CA ASP A 15 -10.32 5.00 12.82
C ASP A 15 -10.99 4.61 11.50
N ALA A 16 -12.14 3.99 11.63
CA ALA A 16 -12.85 3.36 10.53
C ALA A 16 -13.77 4.28 9.74
N SER A 17 -13.68 5.56 9.89
CA SER A 17 -14.44 6.45 9.03
C SER A 17 -13.80 6.50 7.64
N HIS A 18 -14.31 5.64 6.75
CA HIS A 18 -14.04 5.80 5.32
C HIS A 18 -14.43 7.20 4.85
N LEU A 19 -13.66 7.75 3.89
CA LEU A 19 -14.00 9.01 3.20
C LEU A 19 -15.38 8.96 2.55
N LEU A 20 -15.83 7.78 2.17
CA LEU A 20 -17.18 7.49 1.66
C LEU A 20 -17.88 6.50 2.58
N GLY A 21 -19.19 6.65 2.72
CA GLY A 21 -19.99 5.70 3.48
C GLY A 21 -19.89 4.28 2.93
N THR A 22 -19.73 3.32 3.82
CA THR A 22 -19.80 1.89 3.50
C THR A 22 -21.27 1.43 3.45
N ASP A 23 -21.59 0.47 2.58
CA ASP A 23 -22.89 -0.18 2.59
C ASP A 23 -22.90 -1.34 3.61
N ASN A 24 -23.48 -1.10 4.76
CA ASN A 24 -23.56 -2.07 5.84
C ASN A 24 -24.47 -3.29 5.52
N ALA A 25 -25.20 -3.25 4.40
CA ALA A 25 -25.94 -4.41 3.91
C ALA A 25 -25.01 -5.48 3.30
N ILE A 26 -23.75 -5.14 3.02
CA ILE A 26 -22.72 -6.07 2.57
C ILE A 26 -21.97 -6.61 3.80
N PRO A 27 -22.15 -7.87 4.20
CA PRO A 27 -21.64 -8.39 5.48
C PRO A 27 -20.13 -8.25 5.69
N TRP A 28 -19.35 -8.23 4.62
CA TRP A 28 -17.89 -8.14 4.62
C TRP A 28 -17.35 -6.74 4.36
N ALA A 29 -18.19 -5.75 4.07
CA ALA A 29 -17.74 -4.38 3.82
C ALA A 29 -17.28 -3.67 5.10
N ASN A 30 -17.73 -4.14 6.25
CA ASN A 30 -17.32 -3.65 7.57
C ASN A 30 -17.32 -4.82 8.57
N PRO A 31 -16.38 -5.76 8.43
CA PRO A 31 -16.38 -6.99 9.23
C PRO A 31 -16.11 -6.76 10.71
N SER A 32 -15.42 -5.67 11.05
CA SER A 32 -15.15 -5.32 12.44
C SER A 32 -15.75 -3.96 12.80
N GLN A 33 -16.20 -3.86 14.03
CA GLN A 33 -16.75 -2.61 14.57
C GLN A 33 -15.66 -1.53 14.63
N GLY A 34 -15.60 -0.71 13.61
CA GLY A 34 -14.73 0.44 13.61
C GLY A 34 -13.33 0.21 13.03
N SER A 35 -13.09 -0.84 12.26
CA SER A 35 -11.81 -1.13 11.66
C SER A 35 -11.93 -1.34 10.15
N VAL A 36 -11.03 -0.75 9.38
CA VAL A 36 -11.01 -0.93 7.92
C VAL A 36 -10.21 -2.18 7.58
N PRO A 37 -10.82 -3.22 6.99
CA PRO A 37 -10.07 -4.37 6.50
C PRO A 37 -9.31 -4.01 5.23
N ILE A 38 -8.10 -4.54 5.09
CA ILE A 38 -7.27 -4.40 3.89
C ILE A 38 -6.67 -5.74 3.48
N VAL A 39 -6.42 -5.91 2.20
CA VAL A 39 -5.55 -6.94 1.64
C VAL A 39 -4.91 -6.43 0.37
N ALA A 40 -3.60 -6.52 0.27
CA ALA A 40 -2.88 -6.06 -0.92
C ALA A 40 -2.84 -7.15 -1.99
N HIS A 41 -3.15 -6.78 -3.23
CA HIS A 41 -2.98 -7.60 -4.43
C HIS A 41 -2.01 -6.92 -5.37
N LEU A 42 -0.99 -7.63 -5.83
CA LEU A 42 -0.08 -7.15 -6.87
C LEU A 42 -0.62 -7.57 -8.24
N HIS A 43 -1.33 -6.66 -8.88
CA HIS A 43 -2.07 -6.90 -10.11
C HIS A 43 -1.15 -7.20 -11.29
N GLY A 44 -1.34 -8.38 -11.89
CA GLY A 44 -0.54 -8.87 -13.02
C GLY A 44 0.74 -9.60 -12.63
N ALA A 45 1.00 -9.77 -11.33
CA ALA A 45 2.17 -10.50 -10.87
C ALA A 45 1.99 -12.04 -10.98
N GLN A 46 3.08 -12.73 -11.25
CA GLN A 46 3.17 -14.17 -11.10
C GLN A 46 3.61 -14.50 -9.67
N VAL A 47 2.64 -14.80 -8.81
CA VAL A 47 2.85 -15.05 -7.39
C VAL A 47 2.15 -16.32 -6.93
N GLU A 48 2.57 -16.81 -5.76
CA GLU A 48 1.90 -17.92 -5.09
C GLU A 48 0.57 -17.44 -4.47
N SER A 49 -0.43 -18.32 -4.44
CA SER A 49 -1.75 -18.02 -3.89
C SER A 49 -1.72 -17.37 -2.49
N PRO A 50 -0.87 -17.77 -1.53
CA PRO A 50 -0.80 -17.11 -0.23
C PRO A 50 -0.24 -15.68 -0.24
N SER A 51 0.36 -15.26 -1.34
CA SER A 51 0.93 -13.90 -1.56
C SER A 51 0.18 -13.10 -2.60
N ASP A 52 -0.94 -13.61 -3.12
CA ASP A 52 -1.71 -12.99 -4.20
C ASP A 52 -2.71 -11.92 -3.72
N GLY A 53 -3.09 -11.96 -2.45
CA GLY A 53 -4.08 -11.03 -1.92
C GLY A 53 -5.51 -11.39 -2.32
N HIS A 54 -5.94 -12.64 -2.03
CA HIS A 54 -7.33 -13.04 -2.25
C HIS A 54 -8.30 -12.10 -1.50
N PRO A 55 -9.45 -11.71 -2.10
CA PRO A 55 -10.38 -10.74 -1.49
C PRO A 55 -10.84 -11.05 -0.07
N ASN A 56 -10.91 -12.32 0.29
CA ASN A 56 -11.28 -12.76 1.65
C ASN A 56 -10.05 -13.02 2.55
N ALA A 57 -8.83 -12.67 2.13
CA ALA A 57 -7.62 -12.75 2.94
C ALA A 57 -7.28 -11.44 3.65
N TRP A 58 -8.27 -10.58 3.85
CA TRP A 58 -8.11 -9.29 4.50
C TRP A 58 -7.75 -9.43 5.99
N PHE A 59 -7.19 -8.37 6.54
CA PHE A 59 -6.91 -8.23 7.97
C PHE A 59 -7.09 -6.78 8.42
N THR A 60 -7.33 -6.59 9.72
CA THR A 60 -7.50 -5.29 10.35
C THR A 60 -6.35 -4.97 11.30
N HIS A 61 -6.24 -3.72 11.76
CA HIS A 61 -5.27 -3.33 12.79
C HIS A 61 -5.55 -4.02 14.14
N LEU A 62 -6.78 -4.49 14.37
CA LEU A 62 -7.17 -5.26 15.56
C LEU A 62 -6.90 -6.77 15.42
N ASN A 63 -6.18 -7.19 14.36
CA ASN A 63 -5.88 -8.58 14.05
C ASN A 63 -7.11 -9.47 13.75
N GLU A 64 -8.23 -8.87 13.37
CA GLU A 64 -9.32 -9.63 12.78
C GLU A 64 -8.95 -10.00 11.34
N THR A 65 -9.36 -11.18 10.89
CA THR A 65 -8.95 -11.71 9.59
C THR A 65 -10.13 -12.31 8.82
N GLY A 66 -10.04 -12.24 7.50
CA GLY A 66 -10.99 -12.90 6.60
C GLY A 66 -10.75 -14.42 6.51
N GLU A 67 -11.71 -15.12 5.93
CA GLU A 67 -11.77 -16.58 5.91
C GLU A 67 -10.56 -17.25 5.26
N THR A 68 -9.92 -16.58 4.29
CA THR A 68 -8.78 -17.14 3.54
C THR A 68 -7.45 -16.50 3.91
N TYR A 69 -7.42 -15.75 5.01
CA TYR A 69 -6.19 -15.15 5.49
C TYR A 69 -5.15 -16.22 5.89
N VAL A 70 -3.92 -16.02 5.45
CA VAL A 70 -2.80 -16.92 5.75
C VAL A 70 -1.65 -16.18 6.44
N LYS A 71 -1.24 -15.02 5.90
CA LYS A 71 -0.05 -14.30 6.34
C LYS A 71 -0.07 -12.84 5.87
N GLN A 72 0.76 -12.01 6.49
CA GLN A 72 1.05 -10.64 6.07
C GLN A 72 2.34 -10.51 5.24
N ASP A 73 3.24 -11.50 5.37
CA ASP A 73 4.54 -11.49 4.70
C ASP A 73 4.41 -12.16 3.32
N TYR A 74 4.38 -11.35 2.27
CA TYR A 74 4.24 -11.81 0.89
C TYR A 74 5.60 -11.98 0.22
N THR A 75 5.68 -12.93 -0.71
CA THR A 75 6.85 -13.16 -1.55
C THR A 75 6.50 -12.92 -3.01
N TYR A 76 7.18 -11.96 -3.62
CA TYR A 76 7.08 -11.68 -5.04
C TYR A 76 8.34 -12.18 -5.74
N HIS A 77 8.21 -13.25 -6.52
CA HIS A 77 9.35 -13.94 -7.15
C HIS A 77 10.03 -13.12 -8.25
N ASN A 78 9.32 -12.17 -8.86
CA ASN A 78 9.84 -11.28 -9.91
C ASN A 78 10.44 -12.03 -11.11
N GLN A 79 9.87 -13.18 -11.47
CA GLN A 79 10.39 -14.05 -12.54
C GLN A 79 9.78 -13.76 -13.91
N GLN A 80 8.86 -12.83 -14.00
CA GLN A 80 8.26 -12.38 -15.25
C GLN A 80 9.10 -11.29 -15.92
N SER A 81 8.78 -10.99 -17.19
CA SER A 81 9.45 -9.93 -17.97
C SER A 81 9.32 -8.56 -17.29
N ALA A 82 10.29 -7.69 -17.58
CA ALA A 82 10.26 -6.31 -17.14
C ALA A 82 8.96 -5.62 -17.56
N THR A 83 8.27 -5.04 -16.60
CA THR A 83 6.97 -4.40 -16.81
C THR A 83 6.59 -3.52 -15.64
N MET A 84 5.62 -2.64 -15.86
CA MET A 84 4.99 -1.88 -14.79
C MET A 84 3.76 -2.64 -14.31
N LEU A 85 3.79 -3.05 -13.06
CA LEU A 85 2.65 -3.60 -12.33
C LEU A 85 2.11 -2.53 -11.38
N TRP A 86 1.01 -2.82 -10.71
CA TRP A 86 0.50 -2.00 -9.65
C TRP A 86 -0.09 -2.86 -8.53
N TYR A 87 0.06 -2.43 -7.31
CA TYR A 87 -0.59 -3.05 -6.16
C TYR A 87 -1.77 -2.19 -5.70
N HIS A 88 -2.79 -2.84 -5.19
CA HIS A 88 -3.97 -2.16 -4.70
C HIS A 88 -4.70 -3.01 -3.66
N ASP A 89 -5.56 -2.36 -2.87
CA ASP A 89 -6.46 -3.10 -2.00
C ASP A 89 -7.42 -3.98 -2.81
N HIS A 90 -7.65 -5.19 -2.32
CA HIS A 90 -8.50 -6.18 -2.97
C HIS A 90 -9.62 -6.70 -2.05
N THR A 91 -9.85 -6.03 -0.92
CA THR A 91 -10.81 -6.47 0.09
C THR A 91 -12.22 -6.56 -0.46
N HIS A 92 -12.84 -7.71 -0.30
CA HIS A 92 -14.19 -7.98 -0.79
C HIS A 92 -15.19 -6.96 -0.24
N GLY A 93 -15.94 -6.34 -1.12
CA GLY A 93 -17.02 -5.41 -0.80
C GLY A 93 -16.59 -3.96 -0.63
N ILE A 94 -15.32 -3.67 -0.33
CA ILE A 94 -14.84 -2.29 -0.10
C ILE A 94 -13.62 -1.88 -0.93
N THR A 95 -13.16 -2.72 -1.84
CA THR A 95 -12.02 -2.41 -2.72
C THR A 95 -12.12 -1.01 -3.34
N ARG A 96 -13.29 -0.64 -3.87
CA ARG A 96 -13.50 0.70 -4.47
C ARG A 96 -13.25 1.83 -3.47
N LEU A 97 -13.70 1.68 -2.24
CA LEU A 97 -13.56 2.69 -1.19
C LEU A 97 -12.09 2.80 -0.75
N ASN A 98 -11.40 1.67 -0.58
CA ASN A 98 -10.01 1.61 -0.21
C ASN A 98 -9.12 2.19 -1.32
N LEU A 99 -9.40 1.91 -2.60
CA LEU A 99 -8.70 2.55 -3.71
C LEU A 99 -8.94 4.06 -3.75
N PHE A 100 -10.17 4.50 -3.54
CA PHE A 100 -10.49 5.92 -3.49
C PHE A 100 -9.77 6.63 -2.33
N ALA A 101 -9.54 5.94 -1.23
CA ALA A 101 -8.73 6.42 -0.10
C ALA A 101 -7.20 6.42 -0.39
N GLY A 102 -6.78 5.89 -1.55
CA GLY A 102 -5.38 5.91 -1.98
C GLY A 102 -4.59 4.63 -1.71
N LEU A 103 -5.24 3.52 -1.33
CA LEU A 103 -4.56 2.25 -1.09
C LEU A 103 -4.17 1.55 -2.40
N MET A 104 -3.26 2.17 -3.14
CA MET A 104 -2.72 1.70 -4.40
C MET A 104 -1.36 2.33 -4.69
N GLY A 105 -0.55 1.64 -5.49
CA GLY A 105 0.74 2.16 -5.93
C GLY A 105 1.34 1.34 -7.07
N MET A 106 2.48 1.79 -7.58
CA MET A 106 3.17 1.17 -8.69
C MET A 106 4.24 0.20 -8.22
N TYR A 107 4.42 -0.88 -8.96
CA TYR A 107 5.49 -1.86 -8.78
C TYR A 107 6.19 -2.09 -10.13
N ILE A 108 7.45 -1.71 -10.22
CA ILE A 108 8.18 -1.71 -11.50
C ILE A 108 9.19 -2.84 -11.50
N LEU A 109 9.03 -3.77 -12.44
CA LEU A 109 10.02 -4.80 -12.74
C LEU A 109 10.98 -4.27 -13.82
N VAL A 110 12.29 -4.33 -13.54
CA VAL A 110 13.34 -3.93 -14.46
C VAL A 110 14.23 -5.11 -14.82
N GLU A 111 14.73 -5.15 -16.04
CA GLU A 111 15.73 -6.14 -16.44
C GLU A 111 17.06 -5.88 -15.70
N GLY A 112 17.70 -6.97 -15.26
CA GLY A 112 19.01 -6.86 -14.61
C GLY A 112 19.00 -6.46 -13.13
N GLY A 113 17.84 -6.36 -12.51
CA GLY A 113 17.65 -5.94 -11.13
C GLY A 113 17.43 -4.43 -11.01
N ALA A 114 16.97 -4.00 -9.83
CA ALA A 114 16.73 -2.59 -9.58
C ALA A 114 18.03 -1.78 -9.77
N PRO A 115 17.97 -0.63 -10.45
CA PRO A 115 19.09 0.30 -10.39
C PRO A 115 19.38 0.59 -8.93
N SER A 116 20.65 0.67 -8.57
CA SER A 116 21.03 1.06 -7.21
C SER A 116 20.32 2.37 -6.89
N SER A 117 19.32 2.29 -6.03
CA SER A 117 18.58 3.48 -5.60
C SER A 117 19.59 4.45 -5.01
N PRO A 118 19.64 5.72 -5.44
CA PRO A 118 20.34 6.72 -4.65
C PRO A 118 19.72 6.65 -3.26
N SER A 119 20.58 6.50 -2.24
CA SER A 119 20.10 6.32 -0.86
C SER A 119 19.12 7.45 -0.54
N ALA A 120 18.04 7.16 0.14
CA ALA A 120 17.02 8.15 0.52
C ALA A 120 17.64 9.38 1.24
N SER A 121 18.85 9.26 1.77
CA SER A 121 19.62 10.36 2.38
C SER A 121 19.99 11.46 1.39
N SER A 122 20.01 11.20 0.09
CA SER A 122 20.35 12.23 -0.90
C SER A 122 19.20 13.18 -1.22
N TYR A 123 17.96 12.85 -0.85
CA TYR A 123 16.79 13.70 -1.09
C TYR A 123 16.47 14.66 0.05
N TYR A 124 17.07 14.46 1.23
CA TYR A 124 16.80 15.29 2.42
C TYR A 124 17.87 16.34 2.73
N ASN A 125 18.99 16.37 1.99
CA ASN A 125 20.11 17.25 2.29
C ASN A 125 20.19 18.56 1.47
N ASN A 126 19.16 18.97 0.75
CA ASN A 126 19.22 20.17 -0.09
C ASN A 126 18.21 21.27 0.26
N ASN A 127 17.59 21.26 1.44
CA ASN A 127 16.61 22.28 1.79
C ASN A 127 16.80 22.94 3.17
N ASP A 128 18.04 22.95 3.69
CA ASP A 128 18.38 23.77 4.87
C ASP A 128 19.54 24.71 4.50
N GLU A 129 19.36 25.58 3.52
CA GLU A 129 20.12 26.83 3.38
C GLU A 129 19.15 27.96 3.73
N ASP A 130 19.41 28.50 4.87
CA ASP A 130 18.92 29.68 5.53
C ASP A 130 18.41 30.78 4.58
N ASP A 131 17.08 30.93 4.47
CA ASP A 131 16.45 32.18 4.06
C ASP A 131 16.37 33.08 5.30
N GLU A 132 17.42 33.83 5.58
CA GLU A 132 17.36 35.03 6.42
C GLU A 132 16.45 36.04 5.72
N GLU A 133 15.18 36.14 6.13
CA GLU A 133 14.30 37.23 5.73
C GLU A 133 14.81 38.53 6.35
N GLU A 134 15.44 39.38 5.52
CA GLU A 134 15.66 40.80 5.84
C GLU A 134 14.29 41.50 5.96
N GLU A 135 13.89 41.84 7.18
CA GLU A 135 12.80 42.79 7.42
C GLU A 135 13.15 44.17 6.79
N GLN A 136 12.56 44.46 5.65
CA GLN A 136 12.54 45.82 5.11
C GLN A 136 11.47 46.63 5.84
N GLU A 137 11.92 47.53 6.73
CA GLU A 137 11.08 48.64 7.26
C GLU A 137 10.63 49.55 6.14
N LEU A 138 9.32 49.68 5.95
CA LEU A 138 8.72 50.68 5.07
C LEU A 138 8.73 52.06 5.78
N PRO A 139 9.23 53.14 5.14
CA PRO A 139 9.17 54.47 5.67
C PRO A 139 7.73 55.03 5.62
N ILE A 140 7.36 55.73 6.67
CA ILE A 140 6.08 56.45 6.87
C ILE A 140 5.92 57.60 5.87
#